data_e0f461a80fc65bba40e26eabd1b33da8
#
_entry.id   e0f461a80fc65bba40e26eabd1b33da8
#
_cell.length_a   1.000
_cell.length_b   1.000
_cell.length_c   1.000
_cell.angle_alpha   90.00
_cell.angle_beta   90.00
_cell.angle_gamma   90.00
#
_symmetry.space_group_name_H-M   'P 1'
#
loop_
_entity.id
_entity.type
_entity.pdbx_description
1 polymer ?
#
loop_
_entity_poly.entity_id
_entity_poly.type
_entity_poly.pdbx_seq_one_letter_code
_entity_poly.pdbx_strand_id
1 'polypeptide(L)'
;MGFPLTDFLTYGDDGQPIFDATFTDGRKATSYQDYLRVLDEVTQICGNEDDAPLSKAYVQKLAKILLQKYQEHLRDTQNDWYGKNNPKLYTVAKQLEAFAFLTGEQEAIRGVLEEFPLLNSIKCHYEDYQGDNFLNKVDPLKFKNFDRDLLTLQMMIRVLDPRYINQRDDQVCGVNAFVHNMALFNPLKYVKITAELAATGVCDLKEFAGKEGVLRIEVTQAVANKKSSAGDTLHDVD
;
A
#
# COMPACT_ATOMS: atom_id res chain seq x y z
N MET A 1 -23.18 -8.02 7.98
CA MET A 1 -23.31 -8.38 6.54
C MET A 1 -22.09 -7.78 5.88
N GLY A 2 -21.08 -8.63 5.57
CA GLY A 2 -19.90 -8.15 4.86
C GLY A 2 -20.27 -7.71 3.46
N PHE A 3 -19.83 -6.53 3.08
CA PHE A 3 -19.90 -6.09 1.70
C PHE A 3 -18.78 -6.80 0.93
N PRO A 4 -19.09 -7.74 0.02
CA PRO A 4 -18.03 -8.29 -0.79
C PRO A 4 -17.41 -7.15 -1.61
N LEU A 5 -16.10 -7.09 -1.64
CA LEU A 5 -15.32 -6.16 -2.48
C LEU A 5 -15.78 -6.15 -3.94
N THR A 6 -16.38 -7.26 -4.38
CA THR A 6 -17.02 -7.41 -5.69
C THR A 6 -18.20 -6.47 -5.94
N ASP A 7 -18.84 -5.96 -4.90
CA ASP A 7 -20.00 -5.06 -5.05
C ASP A 7 -19.57 -3.63 -5.41
N PHE A 8 -18.31 -3.30 -5.22
CA PHE A 8 -17.73 -1.99 -5.55
C PHE A 8 -16.99 -1.98 -6.90
N LEU A 9 -16.81 -3.15 -7.51
CA LEU A 9 -16.11 -3.29 -8.79
C LEU A 9 -17.07 -3.95 -9.79
N THR A 10 -17.46 -3.24 -10.83
CA THR A 10 -18.11 -3.85 -11.98
C THR A 10 -17.09 -4.63 -12.81
N TYR A 11 -17.50 -5.77 -13.33
CA TYR A 11 -16.67 -6.61 -14.18
C TYR A 11 -17.17 -6.54 -15.61
N GLY A 12 -16.25 -6.45 -16.57
CA GLY A 12 -16.56 -6.61 -17.98
C GLY A 12 -16.92 -8.06 -18.32
N ASP A 13 -17.44 -8.26 -19.52
CA ASP A 13 -17.79 -9.59 -20.06
C ASP A 13 -16.60 -10.55 -20.13
N ASP A 14 -15.39 -10.00 -20.14
CA ASP A 14 -14.11 -10.72 -20.09
C ASP A 14 -13.68 -11.12 -18.66
N GLY A 15 -14.51 -10.80 -17.67
CA GLY A 15 -14.20 -11.04 -16.25
C GLY A 15 -13.12 -10.11 -15.67
N GLN A 16 -12.71 -9.08 -16.42
CA GLN A 16 -11.81 -8.05 -15.91
C GLN A 16 -12.62 -6.98 -15.18
N PRO A 17 -12.15 -6.51 -14.03
CA PRO A 17 -12.83 -5.44 -13.33
C PRO A 17 -12.78 -4.17 -14.19
N ILE A 18 -13.95 -3.63 -14.47
CA ILE A 18 -14.09 -2.29 -15.02
C ILE A 18 -13.88 -1.31 -13.85
N PHE A 19 -13.19 -0.23 -14.13
CA PHE A 19 -12.93 0.83 -13.16
C PHE A 19 -14.14 1.71 -12.86
N ASP A 20 -15.28 1.11 -12.64
CA ASP A 20 -16.49 1.77 -12.17
C ASP A 20 -16.55 1.62 -10.63
N ALA A 21 -15.51 2.07 -9.95
CA ALA A 21 -15.51 2.08 -8.50
C ALA A 21 -16.59 3.07 -8.01
N THR A 22 -17.45 2.58 -7.15
CA THR A 22 -18.56 3.34 -6.59
C THR A 22 -18.36 3.48 -5.09
N PHE A 23 -18.44 4.71 -4.58
CA PHE A 23 -18.41 4.97 -3.16
C PHE A 23 -19.62 4.35 -2.44
N THR A 24 -19.51 4.17 -1.14
CA THR A 24 -20.60 3.65 -0.29
C THR A 24 -21.88 4.50 -0.37
N ASP A 25 -21.76 5.78 -0.72
CA ASP A 25 -22.87 6.71 -0.95
C ASP A 25 -23.46 6.65 -2.38
N GLY A 26 -22.96 5.76 -3.23
CA GLY A 26 -23.44 5.56 -4.61
C GLY A 26 -22.83 6.47 -5.65
N ARG A 27 -21.90 7.38 -5.29
CA ARG A 27 -21.16 8.18 -6.27
C ARG A 27 -20.12 7.33 -6.96
N LYS A 28 -19.91 7.57 -8.27
CA LYS A 28 -18.85 6.91 -9.03
C LYS A 28 -17.50 7.61 -8.85
N ALA A 29 -16.45 6.82 -8.74
CA ALA A 29 -15.08 7.32 -8.80
C ALA A 29 -14.78 7.79 -10.23
N THR A 30 -14.40 9.06 -10.38
CA THR A 30 -14.11 9.68 -11.68
C THR A 30 -12.63 10.00 -11.86
N SER A 31 -11.85 9.90 -10.79
CA SER A 31 -10.43 10.20 -10.78
C SER A 31 -9.63 9.09 -10.08
N TYR A 32 -8.33 9.07 -10.32
CA TYR A 32 -7.40 8.21 -9.59
C TYR A 32 -7.54 8.37 -8.06
N GLN A 33 -7.70 9.61 -7.60
CA GLN A 33 -7.85 9.90 -6.18
C GLN A 33 -9.16 9.36 -5.60
N ASP A 34 -10.26 9.51 -6.34
CA ASP A 34 -11.54 8.92 -5.94
C ASP A 34 -11.44 7.41 -5.89
N TYR A 35 -10.73 6.82 -6.85
CA TYR A 35 -10.52 5.39 -6.89
C TYR A 35 -9.78 4.88 -5.65
N LEU A 36 -8.70 5.55 -5.25
CA LEU A 36 -7.97 5.20 -4.03
C LEU A 36 -8.84 5.34 -2.77
N ARG A 37 -9.71 6.37 -2.71
CA ARG A 37 -10.67 6.53 -1.60
C ARG A 37 -11.67 5.37 -1.53
N VAL A 38 -12.20 4.92 -2.66
CA VAL A 38 -13.09 3.75 -2.67
C VAL A 38 -12.38 2.53 -2.14
N LEU A 39 -11.12 2.31 -2.55
CA LEU A 39 -10.32 1.20 -2.04
C LEU A 39 -10.05 1.32 -0.54
N ASP A 40 -9.78 2.51 -0.04
CA ASP A 40 -9.57 2.75 1.38
C ASP A 40 -10.88 2.50 2.18
N GLU A 41 -12.03 3.00 1.71
CA GLU A 41 -13.33 2.68 2.30
C GLU A 41 -13.60 1.17 2.36
N VAL A 42 -13.30 0.48 1.27
CA VAL A 42 -13.47 -0.97 1.17
C VAL A 42 -12.54 -1.70 2.13
N THR A 43 -11.29 -1.29 2.23
CA THR A 43 -10.33 -1.91 3.16
C THR A 43 -10.71 -1.68 4.62
N GLN A 44 -11.30 -0.53 4.94
CA GLN A 44 -11.82 -0.25 6.27
C GLN A 44 -13.01 -1.14 6.62
N ILE A 45 -13.93 -1.36 5.66
CA ILE A 45 -15.10 -2.24 5.84
C ILE A 45 -14.65 -3.69 6.01
N CYS A 46 -13.75 -4.18 5.16
CA CYS A 46 -13.24 -5.56 5.23
C CYS A 46 -12.34 -5.83 6.43
N GLY A 47 -11.84 -4.80 7.10
CA GLY A 47 -11.09 -4.92 8.35
C GLY A 47 -11.99 -5.15 9.58
N ASN A 48 -13.29 -5.05 9.45
CA ASN A 48 -14.25 -5.30 10.52
C ASN A 48 -14.63 -6.78 10.61
N GLU A 49 -14.69 -7.32 11.80
CA GLU A 49 -14.62 -8.72 12.27
C GLU A 49 -15.46 -9.79 11.56
N ASP A 50 -16.41 -9.45 10.69
CA ASP A 50 -17.38 -10.41 10.14
C ASP A 50 -17.19 -10.74 8.66
N ASP A 51 -16.17 -10.19 7.99
CA ASP A 51 -16.01 -10.35 6.55
C ASP A 51 -15.05 -11.48 6.19
N ALA A 52 -15.40 -12.23 5.15
CA ALA A 52 -14.52 -13.24 4.60
C ALA A 52 -13.15 -12.61 4.24
N PRO A 53 -12.03 -13.22 4.62
CA PRO A 53 -10.72 -12.68 4.33
C PRO A 53 -10.56 -12.50 2.81
N LEU A 54 -9.93 -11.40 2.42
CA LEU A 54 -9.54 -11.17 1.03
C LEU A 54 -8.72 -12.35 0.53
N SER A 55 -9.00 -12.85 -0.66
CA SER A 55 -8.14 -13.86 -1.24
C SER A 55 -6.91 -13.22 -1.88
N LYS A 56 -5.75 -13.89 -1.74
CA LYS A 56 -4.51 -13.50 -2.41
C LYS A 56 -4.70 -13.25 -3.91
N ALA A 57 -5.45 -14.12 -4.61
CA ALA A 57 -5.73 -13.96 -6.02
C ALA A 57 -6.48 -12.65 -6.32
N TYR A 58 -7.35 -12.25 -5.41
CA TYR A 58 -8.08 -11.00 -5.54
C TYR A 58 -7.15 -9.78 -5.33
N VAL A 59 -6.29 -9.81 -4.31
CA VAL A 59 -5.29 -8.75 -4.09
C VAL A 59 -4.35 -8.62 -5.27
N GLN A 60 -3.91 -9.73 -5.88
CA GLN A 60 -3.11 -9.70 -7.11
C GLN A 60 -3.85 -9.05 -8.28
N LYS A 61 -5.13 -9.31 -8.43
CA LYS A 61 -5.98 -8.67 -9.44
C LYS A 61 -6.07 -7.17 -9.21
N LEU A 62 -6.36 -6.76 -7.98
CA LEU A 62 -6.39 -5.34 -7.59
C LEU A 62 -5.04 -4.66 -7.80
N ALA A 63 -3.93 -5.33 -7.54
CA ALA A 63 -2.60 -4.79 -7.77
C ALA A 63 -2.37 -4.37 -9.22
N LYS A 64 -2.77 -5.23 -10.17
CA LYS A 64 -2.68 -4.92 -11.61
C LYS A 64 -3.52 -3.71 -11.99
N ILE A 65 -4.74 -3.66 -11.47
CA ILE A 65 -5.67 -2.57 -11.72
C ILE A 65 -5.13 -1.25 -11.13
N LEU A 66 -4.62 -1.28 -9.90
CA LEU A 66 -4.00 -0.11 -9.28
C LEU A 66 -2.80 0.40 -10.08
N LEU A 67 -1.94 -0.49 -10.55
CA LEU A 67 -0.81 -0.09 -11.39
C LEU A 67 -1.26 0.51 -12.71
N GLN A 68 -2.30 -0.04 -13.35
CA GLN A 68 -2.87 0.53 -14.57
C GLN A 68 -3.40 1.95 -14.32
N LYS A 69 -4.17 2.16 -13.25
CA LYS A 69 -4.67 3.49 -12.88
C LYS A 69 -3.56 4.44 -12.46
N TYR A 70 -2.57 3.94 -11.79
CA TYR A 70 -1.38 4.72 -11.47
C TYR A 70 -0.65 5.15 -12.74
N GLN A 71 -0.51 4.27 -13.73
CA GLN A 71 0.07 4.58 -15.04
C GLN A 71 -0.72 5.69 -15.77
N GLU A 72 -2.06 5.63 -15.75
CA GLU A 72 -2.91 6.72 -16.28
C GLU A 72 -2.64 8.05 -15.55
N HIS A 73 -2.59 8.03 -14.23
CA HIS A 73 -2.24 9.21 -13.41
C HIS A 73 -0.84 9.76 -13.74
N LEU A 74 0.12 8.88 -14.00
CA LEU A 74 1.46 9.28 -14.40
C LEU A 74 1.47 9.98 -15.77
N ARG A 75 0.64 9.55 -16.72
CA ARG A 75 0.47 10.23 -18.03
C ARG A 75 -0.04 11.65 -17.85
N ASP A 76 -1.01 11.85 -16.97
CA ASP A 76 -1.61 13.16 -16.70
C ASP A 76 -0.63 14.11 -16.01
N THR A 77 0.28 13.56 -15.21
CA THR A 77 1.19 14.35 -14.36
C THR A 77 2.63 14.43 -14.88
N GLN A 78 2.98 13.70 -15.94
CA GLN A 78 4.36 13.63 -16.45
C GLN A 78 4.97 14.98 -16.84
N ASN A 79 4.14 15.95 -17.23
CA ASN A 79 4.60 17.30 -17.57
C ASN A 79 5.27 18.02 -16.38
N ASP A 80 4.97 17.58 -15.16
CA ASP A 80 5.58 18.09 -13.93
C ASP A 80 6.96 17.48 -13.63
N TRP A 81 7.41 16.51 -14.44
CA TRP A 81 8.64 15.73 -14.17
C TRP A 81 9.86 16.22 -14.93
N TYR A 82 9.75 17.28 -15.70
CA TYR A 82 10.85 17.78 -16.53
C TYR A 82 12.08 18.16 -15.70
N GLY A 83 13.17 17.44 -15.95
CA GLY A 83 14.50 17.62 -15.36
C GLY A 83 15.03 16.33 -14.74
N LYS A 84 16.27 15.95 -15.15
CA LYS A 84 16.93 14.70 -14.70
C LYS A 84 17.06 14.54 -13.18
N ASN A 85 16.97 15.62 -12.44
CA ASN A 85 17.09 15.66 -10.98
C ASN A 85 15.76 15.94 -10.28
N ASN A 86 14.61 15.69 -10.94
CA ASN A 86 13.33 15.92 -10.32
C ASN A 86 13.08 14.90 -9.20
N PRO A 87 12.88 15.33 -7.95
CA PRO A 87 12.61 14.42 -6.84
C PRO A 87 11.36 13.55 -7.06
N LYS A 88 10.39 14.01 -7.86
CA LYS A 88 9.19 13.23 -8.21
C LYS A 88 9.54 11.95 -8.97
N LEU A 89 10.51 11.98 -9.91
CA LEU A 89 10.96 10.78 -10.63
C LEU A 89 11.52 9.73 -9.68
N TYR A 90 12.33 10.16 -8.72
CA TYR A 90 12.88 9.26 -7.72
C TYR A 90 11.77 8.64 -6.86
N THR A 91 10.82 9.46 -6.42
CA THR A 91 9.67 8.98 -5.64
C THR A 91 8.86 7.93 -6.42
N VAL A 92 8.52 8.20 -7.69
CA VAL A 92 7.79 7.26 -8.54
C VAL A 92 8.54 5.93 -8.69
N ALA A 93 9.85 5.99 -8.99
CA ALA A 93 10.67 4.77 -9.09
C ALA A 93 10.67 3.96 -7.78
N LYS A 94 10.72 4.63 -6.62
CA LYS A 94 10.67 3.98 -5.30
C LYS A 94 9.27 3.47 -4.94
N GLN A 95 8.21 4.11 -5.40
CA GLN A 95 6.84 3.59 -5.30
C GLN A 95 6.68 2.29 -6.10
N LEU A 96 7.17 2.25 -7.34
CA LEU A 96 7.13 1.04 -8.16
C LEU A 96 7.96 -0.11 -7.55
N GLU A 97 9.11 0.21 -6.99
CA GLU A 97 9.95 -0.79 -6.29
C GLU A 97 9.26 -1.33 -5.02
N ALA A 98 8.62 -0.45 -4.24
CA ALA A 98 7.83 -0.84 -3.08
C ALA A 98 6.63 -1.71 -3.49
N PHE A 99 5.98 -1.37 -4.60
CA PHE A 99 4.87 -2.14 -5.13
C PHE A 99 5.31 -3.55 -5.57
N ALA A 100 6.49 -3.66 -6.21
CA ALA A 100 7.09 -4.96 -6.55
C ALA A 100 7.37 -5.80 -5.30
N PHE A 101 7.93 -5.18 -4.25
CA PHE A 101 8.15 -5.86 -2.97
C PHE A 101 6.86 -6.40 -2.37
N LEU A 102 5.77 -5.68 -2.49
CA LEU A 102 4.47 -6.08 -1.95
C LEU A 102 3.83 -7.23 -2.74
N THR A 103 3.83 -7.17 -4.06
CA THR A 103 2.94 -7.97 -4.91
C THR A 103 3.66 -8.88 -5.91
N GLY A 104 4.90 -8.56 -6.27
CA GLY A 104 5.64 -9.26 -7.31
C GLY A 104 5.15 -9.01 -8.74
N GLU A 105 4.33 -7.97 -8.99
CA GLU A 105 3.74 -7.66 -10.30
C GLU A 105 4.74 -7.01 -11.27
N GLN A 106 5.79 -7.73 -11.64
CA GLN A 106 6.93 -7.23 -12.41
C GLN A 106 6.58 -6.84 -13.84
N GLU A 107 5.74 -7.63 -14.52
CA GLU A 107 5.37 -7.34 -15.91
C GLU A 107 4.59 -6.04 -16.02
N ALA A 108 3.68 -5.79 -15.08
CA ALA A 108 2.93 -4.55 -15.03
C ALA A 108 3.85 -3.35 -14.72
N ILE A 109 4.81 -3.51 -13.81
CA ILE A 109 5.80 -2.47 -13.48
C ILE A 109 6.73 -2.21 -14.66
N ARG A 110 7.17 -3.26 -15.36
CA ARG A 110 7.95 -3.12 -16.60
C ARG A 110 7.21 -2.29 -17.63
N GLY A 111 5.92 -2.55 -17.85
CA GLY A 111 5.08 -1.78 -18.75
C GLY A 111 5.04 -0.29 -18.40
N VAL A 112 4.96 0.05 -17.10
CA VAL A 112 5.05 1.45 -16.64
C VAL A 112 6.43 2.05 -17.00
N LEU A 113 7.52 1.35 -16.71
CA LEU A 113 8.87 1.85 -16.96
C LEU A 113 9.16 2.04 -18.46
N GLU A 114 8.66 1.15 -19.30
CA GLU A 114 8.79 1.24 -20.76
C GLU A 114 8.04 2.44 -21.34
N GLU A 115 6.86 2.77 -20.79
CA GLU A 115 6.09 3.93 -21.20
C GLU A 115 6.74 5.25 -20.78
N PHE A 116 7.43 5.28 -19.63
CA PHE A 116 8.05 6.49 -19.09
C PHE A 116 9.58 6.40 -19.05
N PRO A 117 10.27 6.63 -20.22
CA PRO A 117 11.73 6.45 -20.32
C PRO A 117 12.55 7.30 -19.33
N LEU A 118 12.00 8.40 -18.82
CA LEU A 118 12.65 9.21 -17.80
C LEU A 118 12.86 8.43 -16.50
N LEU A 119 11.97 7.48 -16.18
CA LEU A 119 12.12 6.61 -15.01
C LEU A 119 13.30 5.65 -15.15
N ASN A 120 13.67 5.27 -16.37
CA ASN A 120 14.82 4.40 -16.61
C ASN A 120 16.16 5.04 -16.24
N SER A 121 16.21 6.37 -16.10
CA SER A 121 17.37 7.06 -15.58
C SER A 121 17.61 6.84 -14.09
N ILE A 122 16.60 6.31 -13.39
CA ILE A 122 16.65 6.04 -11.95
C ILE A 122 16.64 4.53 -11.75
N LYS A 123 17.65 4.05 -11.02
CA LYS A 123 17.75 2.64 -10.73
C LYS A 123 16.54 2.16 -9.88
N CYS A 124 15.71 1.30 -10.49
CA CYS A 124 14.56 0.67 -9.87
C CYS A 124 14.81 -0.84 -9.80
N HIS A 125 14.90 -1.38 -8.59
CA HIS A 125 15.21 -2.80 -8.33
C HIS A 125 13.95 -3.67 -8.21
N TYR A 126 12.97 -3.48 -9.07
CA TYR A 126 11.70 -4.20 -9.00
C TYR A 126 11.84 -5.72 -9.29
N GLU A 127 12.85 -6.13 -10.06
CA GLU A 127 13.08 -7.53 -10.42
C GLU A 127 13.53 -8.40 -9.24
N ASP A 128 14.11 -7.78 -8.20
CA ASP A 128 14.62 -8.48 -7.03
C ASP A 128 13.53 -9.23 -6.24
N TYR A 129 12.23 -8.91 -6.48
CA TYR A 129 11.09 -9.41 -5.70
C TYR A 129 10.22 -10.45 -6.41
N GLN A 130 10.69 -11.04 -7.52
CA GLN A 130 9.88 -11.96 -8.35
C GLN A 130 9.34 -13.18 -7.57
N GLY A 131 10.14 -13.78 -6.75
CA GLY A 131 9.73 -14.96 -5.98
C GLY A 131 9.53 -14.67 -4.49
N ASP A 132 10.10 -13.59 -3.99
CA ASP A 132 10.13 -13.22 -2.57
C ASP A 132 9.44 -11.86 -2.33
N ASN A 133 8.15 -11.79 -2.67
CA ASN A 133 7.31 -10.63 -2.35
C ASN A 133 6.48 -10.90 -1.09
N PHE A 134 6.03 -9.82 -0.46
CA PHE A 134 5.31 -9.91 0.82
C PHE A 134 4.02 -10.73 0.71
N LEU A 135 3.23 -10.52 -0.34
CA LEU A 135 1.96 -11.22 -0.56
C LEU A 135 2.14 -12.74 -0.72
N ASN A 136 3.27 -13.18 -1.26
CA ASN A 136 3.56 -14.60 -1.51
C ASN A 136 4.15 -15.34 -0.31
N LYS A 137 4.59 -14.64 0.72
CA LYS A 137 5.11 -15.30 1.93
C LYS A 137 4.04 -16.14 2.59
N VAL A 138 4.41 -17.34 2.99
CA VAL A 138 3.51 -18.31 3.65
C VAL A 138 3.66 -18.30 5.17
N ASP A 139 4.74 -17.70 5.69
CA ASP A 139 4.97 -17.63 7.13
C ASP A 139 3.86 -16.85 7.81
N PRO A 140 3.34 -17.32 8.95
CA PRO A 140 2.27 -16.62 9.66
C PRO A 140 2.78 -15.27 10.16
N LEU A 141 1.90 -14.26 10.15
CA LEU A 141 2.17 -13.01 10.80
C LEU A 141 2.23 -13.18 12.33
N LYS A 142 2.98 -12.30 12.99
CA LYS A 142 3.16 -12.33 14.46
C LYS A 142 1.83 -12.21 15.19
N PHE A 143 0.94 -11.37 14.70
CA PHE A 143 -0.34 -11.07 15.32
C PHE A 143 -1.46 -11.70 14.49
N LYS A 144 -2.31 -12.50 15.16
CA LYS A 144 -3.39 -13.28 14.50
C LYS A 144 -4.52 -12.42 13.93
N ASN A 145 -4.66 -11.20 14.41
CA ASN A 145 -5.65 -10.24 13.91
C ASN A 145 -5.18 -9.48 12.67
N PHE A 146 -3.96 -9.73 12.20
CA PHE A 146 -3.47 -9.15 10.95
C PHE A 146 -3.64 -10.17 9.82
N ASP A 147 -4.32 -9.75 8.76
CA ASP A 147 -4.45 -10.47 7.51
C ASP A 147 -3.42 -9.94 6.51
N ARG A 148 -2.63 -10.84 5.91
CA ARG A 148 -1.54 -10.47 4.99
C ARG A 148 -2.08 -9.84 3.72
N ASP A 149 -3.19 -10.37 3.20
CA ASP A 149 -3.77 -9.91 1.95
C ASP A 149 -4.34 -8.50 2.12
N LEU A 150 -5.04 -8.26 3.24
CA LEU A 150 -5.54 -6.94 3.60
C LEU A 150 -4.40 -5.95 3.87
N LEU A 151 -3.39 -6.35 4.62
CA LEU A 151 -2.22 -5.53 4.92
C LEU A 151 -1.47 -5.15 3.65
N THR A 152 -1.33 -6.08 2.69
CA THR A 152 -0.74 -5.79 1.39
C THR A 152 -1.52 -4.71 0.66
N LEU A 153 -2.84 -4.84 0.59
CA LEU A 153 -3.70 -3.87 -0.08
C LEU A 153 -3.60 -2.47 0.56
N GLN A 154 -3.64 -2.41 1.88
CA GLN A 154 -3.49 -1.15 2.63
C GLN A 154 -2.13 -0.49 2.35
N MET A 155 -1.03 -1.26 2.38
CA MET A 155 0.29 -0.73 2.06
C MET A 155 0.39 -0.25 0.60
N MET A 156 -0.22 -0.97 -0.37
CA MET A 156 -0.26 -0.53 -1.77
C MET A 156 -0.89 0.86 -1.91
N ILE A 157 -2.04 1.06 -1.29
CA ILE A 157 -2.75 2.35 -1.32
C ILE A 157 -1.88 3.46 -0.76
N ARG A 158 -1.26 3.24 0.40
CA ARG A 158 -0.43 4.25 1.09
C ARG A 158 0.90 4.54 0.39
N VAL A 159 1.45 3.57 -0.34
CA VAL A 159 2.62 3.76 -1.19
C VAL A 159 2.28 4.66 -2.38
N LEU A 160 1.14 4.42 -3.03
CA LEU A 160 0.72 5.20 -4.19
C LEU A 160 0.29 6.61 -3.80
N ASP A 161 -0.37 6.75 -2.65
CA ASP A 161 -0.73 8.05 -2.11
C ASP A 161 -0.57 8.11 -0.58
N PRO A 162 0.55 8.62 -0.07
CA PRO A 162 0.81 8.72 1.38
C PRO A 162 -0.21 9.54 2.17
N ARG A 163 -1.08 10.32 1.50
CA ARG A 163 -2.15 11.09 2.18
C ARG A 163 -3.20 10.20 2.84
N TYR A 164 -3.23 8.89 2.48
CA TYR A 164 -4.06 7.89 3.15
C TYR A 164 -3.47 7.39 4.48
N ILE A 165 -2.26 7.81 4.84
CA ILE A 165 -1.71 7.64 6.17
C ILE A 165 -2.28 8.76 7.03
N ASN A 166 -3.24 8.45 7.87
CA ASN A 166 -3.88 9.40 8.77
C ASN A 166 -4.02 8.81 10.17
N GLN A 167 -4.06 9.69 11.15
CA GLN A 167 -4.13 9.30 12.57
C GLN A 167 -5.55 9.02 13.06
N ARG A 168 -6.57 9.29 12.21
CA ARG A 168 -7.97 9.28 12.63
C ARG A 168 -8.17 10.02 13.95
N ASP A 169 -8.76 9.36 14.96
CA ASP A 169 -9.04 9.94 16.28
C ASP A 169 -7.91 9.71 17.30
N ASP A 170 -6.85 9.01 16.91
CA ASP A 170 -5.73 8.73 17.80
C ASP A 170 -4.74 9.90 17.89
N GLN A 171 -4.31 10.26 19.10
CA GLN A 171 -3.38 11.36 19.37
C GLN A 171 -1.91 10.96 19.08
N VAL A 172 -1.63 10.48 17.89
CA VAL A 172 -0.30 9.99 17.49
C VAL A 172 0.36 10.84 16.40
N CYS A 173 0.09 12.16 16.41
CA CYS A 173 0.55 13.11 15.39
C CYS A 173 2.03 12.95 15.02
N GLY A 174 2.91 12.76 16.01
CA GLY A 174 4.35 12.64 15.78
C GLY A 174 4.72 11.36 15.04
N VAL A 175 4.16 10.24 15.42
CA VAL A 175 4.39 8.94 14.78
C VAL A 175 3.81 8.96 13.37
N ASN A 176 2.59 9.47 13.22
CA ASN A 176 1.93 9.55 11.94
C ASN A 176 2.68 10.45 10.94
N ALA A 177 3.19 11.60 11.39
CA ALA A 177 4.03 12.45 10.57
C ALA A 177 5.32 11.74 10.14
N PHE A 178 5.93 10.93 11.01
CA PHE A 178 7.11 10.15 10.68
C PHE A 178 6.79 9.06 9.62
N VAL A 179 5.72 8.30 9.83
CA VAL A 179 5.28 7.23 8.91
C VAL A 179 4.89 7.82 7.55
N HIS A 180 4.11 8.91 7.54
CA HIS A 180 3.75 9.64 6.33
C HIS A 180 4.98 10.11 5.54
N ASN A 181 5.94 10.75 6.21
CA ASN A 181 7.18 11.19 5.56
C ASN A 181 8.00 10.01 5.04
N MET A 182 8.04 8.90 5.76
CA MET A 182 8.72 7.71 5.29
C MET A 182 8.06 7.15 4.02
N ALA A 183 6.74 7.02 4.00
CA ALA A 183 6.00 6.57 2.81
C ALA A 183 6.17 7.52 1.63
N LEU A 184 6.22 8.83 1.89
CA LEU A 184 6.41 9.86 0.86
C LEU A 184 7.81 9.85 0.25
N PHE A 185 8.86 9.79 1.06
CA PHE A 185 10.25 9.96 0.61
C PHE A 185 11.02 8.65 0.44
N ASN A 186 10.57 7.58 1.09
CA ASN A 186 11.20 6.26 0.99
C ASN A 186 10.17 5.13 1.11
N PRO A 187 9.24 5.02 0.14
CA PRO A 187 8.12 4.07 0.17
C PRO A 187 8.57 2.61 0.32
N LEU A 188 9.70 2.23 -0.30
CA LEU A 188 10.24 0.89 -0.13
C LEU A 188 10.62 0.60 1.33
N LYS A 189 11.22 1.56 2.01
CA LYS A 189 11.59 1.42 3.42
C LYS A 189 10.34 1.34 4.30
N TYR A 190 9.34 2.15 4.02
CA TYR A 190 8.04 2.11 4.69
C TYR A 190 7.45 0.69 4.65
N VAL A 191 7.31 0.10 3.46
CA VAL A 191 6.71 -1.23 3.33
C VAL A 191 7.57 -2.33 3.95
N LYS A 192 8.90 -2.24 3.87
CA LYS A 192 9.79 -3.22 4.51
C LYS A 192 9.69 -3.21 6.03
N ILE A 193 9.69 -2.02 6.64
CA ILE A 193 9.52 -1.87 8.09
C ILE A 193 8.16 -2.42 8.53
N THR A 194 7.09 -2.02 7.83
CA THR A 194 5.73 -2.48 8.13
C THR A 194 5.62 -4.00 8.01
N ALA A 195 6.16 -4.57 6.94
CA ALA A 195 6.17 -6.02 6.72
C ALA A 195 6.96 -6.77 7.81
N GLU A 196 8.10 -6.24 8.24
CA GLU A 196 8.92 -6.81 9.30
C GLU A 196 8.21 -6.75 10.65
N LEU A 197 7.59 -5.61 10.99
CA LEU A 197 6.79 -5.46 12.20
C LEU A 197 5.60 -6.41 12.21
N ALA A 198 4.90 -6.56 11.09
CA ALA A 198 3.78 -7.49 10.99
C ALA A 198 4.23 -8.95 11.13
N ALA A 199 5.38 -9.31 10.56
CA ALA A 199 5.92 -10.68 10.59
C ALA A 199 6.53 -11.07 11.94
N THR A 200 7.25 -10.15 12.59
CA THR A 200 8.08 -10.46 13.77
C THR A 200 7.66 -9.71 15.03
N GLY A 201 6.93 -8.62 14.89
CA GLY A 201 6.60 -7.68 15.96
C GLY A 201 7.74 -6.71 16.29
N VAL A 202 8.88 -6.81 15.62
CA VAL A 202 10.10 -6.03 15.93
C VAL A 202 10.77 -5.58 14.65
N CYS A 203 11.29 -4.35 14.63
CA CYS A 203 12.14 -3.86 13.55
C CYS A 203 13.28 -3.02 14.12
N ASP A 204 14.51 -3.30 13.69
CA ASP A 204 15.71 -2.59 14.10
C ASP A 204 16.11 -1.57 13.02
N LEU A 205 15.94 -0.29 13.33
CA LEU A 205 16.26 0.84 12.46
C LEU A 205 17.68 1.35 12.71
N LYS A 206 18.68 0.65 12.19
CA LYS A 206 20.11 1.00 12.38
C LYS A 206 20.45 2.40 11.87
N GLU A 207 19.82 2.83 10.79
CA GLU A 207 20.12 4.09 10.11
C GLU A 207 19.69 5.35 10.87
N PHE A 208 18.79 5.22 11.85
CA PHE A 208 18.28 6.32 12.66
C PHE A 208 18.97 6.43 14.03
N ALA A 209 19.82 5.49 14.34
CA ALA A 209 20.37 5.34 15.70
C ALA A 209 21.65 6.13 16.00
N GLY A 210 22.14 6.91 15.05
CA GLY A 210 23.44 7.58 15.19
C GLY A 210 24.61 6.58 15.27
N LYS A 211 25.79 7.04 15.76
CA LYS A 211 27.02 6.22 15.77
C LYS A 211 27.01 5.07 16.79
N GLU A 212 26.14 5.09 17.78
CA GLU A 212 26.26 4.22 18.96
C GLU A 212 24.97 3.41 19.32
N GLY A 213 23.94 3.40 18.47
CA GLY A 213 22.71 2.75 18.84
C GLY A 213 21.94 2.11 17.69
N VAL A 214 20.92 1.37 18.05
CA VAL A 214 19.88 0.85 17.15
C VAL A 214 18.54 1.37 17.63
N LEU A 215 17.81 2.09 16.81
CA LEU A 215 16.43 2.40 17.11
C LEU A 215 15.61 1.12 16.89
N ARG A 216 15.16 0.50 17.99
CA ARG A 216 14.32 -0.67 17.95
C ARG A 216 12.86 -0.25 18.08
N ILE A 217 12.06 -0.62 17.12
CA ILE A 217 10.60 -0.51 17.17
C ILE A 217 10.05 -1.88 17.54
N GLU A 218 9.15 -1.92 18.50
CA GLU A 218 8.48 -3.14 18.92
C GLU A 218 6.98 -2.90 19.03
N VAL A 219 6.20 -3.77 18.36
CA VAL A 219 4.75 -3.81 18.49
C VAL A 219 4.39 -4.91 19.47
N THR A 220 3.76 -4.54 20.57
CA THR A 220 3.26 -5.49 21.56
C THR A 220 1.87 -5.99 21.20
N GLN A 221 1.47 -7.16 21.72
CA GLN A 221 0.11 -7.67 21.51
C GLN A 221 -0.95 -6.67 22.02
N ALA A 222 -0.65 -5.93 23.07
CA ALA A 222 -1.56 -4.90 23.60
C ALA A 222 -1.81 -3.77 22.58
N VAL A 223 -0.75 -3.34 21.86
CA VAL A 223 -0.87 -2.35 20.78
C VAL A 223 -1.59 -2.95 19.57
N ALA A 224 -1.23 -4.18 19.19
CA ALA A 224 -1.89 -4.87 18.06
C ALA A 224 -3.38 -5.13 18.30
N ASN A 225 -3.80 -5.24 19.58
CA ASN A 225 -5.20 -5.43 19.94
C ASN A 225 -5.90 -4.12 20.33
N LYS A 226 -5.23 -2.98 20.24
CA LYS A 226 -5.83 -1.68 20.55
C LYS A 226 -7.03 -1.43 19.62
N LYS A 227 -8.14 -1.05 20.24
CA LYS A 227 -9.31 -0.59 19.49
C LYS A 227 -9.22 0.92 19.31
N SER A 228 -9.75 1.41 18.19
CA SER A 228 -9.92 2.85 18.01
C SER A 228 -10.88 3.42 19.06
N SER A 229 -10.91 4.74 19.20
CA SER A 229 -11.91 5.41 20.06
C SER A 229 -13.35 5.12 19.66
N ALA A 230 -13.58 4.73 18.40
CA ALA A 230 -14.86 4.27 17.90
C ALA A 230 -15.20 2.80 18.24
N GLY A 231 -14.26 2.07 18.88
CA GLY A 231 -14.45 0.67 19.27
C GLY A 231 -13.95 -0.36 18.27
N ASP A 232 -13.50 0.09 17.09
CA ASP A 232 -12.99 -0.80 16.05
C ASP A 232 -11.56 -1.26 16.37
N THR A 233 -11.24 -2.51 16.04
CA THR A 233 -9.86 -2.99 16.15
C THR A 233 -9.00 -2.24 15.12
N LEU A 234 -7.85 -1.73 15.56
CA LEU A 234 -6.89 -1.14 14.63
C LEU A 234 -6.28 -2.25 13.77
N HIS A 235 -6.81 -2.41 12.57
CA HIS A 235 -6.23 -3.27 11.54
C HIS A 235 -5.30 -2.49 10.60
N ASP A 236 -5.20 -1.18 10.82
CA ASP A 236 -4.43 -0.28 10.00
C ASP A 236 -2.97 -0.26 10.41
N VAL A 237 -2.12 -0.07 9.44
CA VAL A 237 -0.65 -0.02 9.52
C VAL A 237 -0.18 1.36 9.95
N ASP A 238 -1.06 2.18 10.50
CA ASP A 238 -0.77 3.54 10.95
C ASP A 238 0.08 3.57 12.22
#